data_a8ccd0eb65cfbb48a40ff0f0b2bd5e18
#
_entry.id   a8ccd0eb65cfbb48a40ff0f0b2bd5e18
#
_cell.length_a   1.000
_cell.length_b   1.000
_cell.length_c   1.000
_cell.angle_alpha   90.00
_cell.angle_beta   90.00
_cell.angle_gamma   90.00
#
_symmetry.space_group_name_H-M   'P 1'
#
loop_
_entity.id
_entity.type
_entity.pdbx_description
1 polymer ?
#
loop_
_entity_poly.entity_id
_entity_poly.type
_entity_poly.pdbx_seq_one_letter_code
_entity_poly.pdbx_strand_id
1 'polypeptide(L)'
;MKLRAEDLVKKYKSRTVVKGVSVNVEQGEIVGLLGPNGAGKTTSFYMIVGLFKPDGGRIFLDDTEITTEPVYRRAQLGVGYLAQEASVFRQLSVEDNIKAVLEMSNLPKDYQRHRLEEMLDEFGLQHIRKSKGIQLSGGERRRTEIARALSIAPKFILLDEPF
;
A
#
# COMPACT_ATOMS: atom_id res chain seq x y z
N MET A 1 5.24 4.04 -16.44
CA MET A 1 6.02 4.09 -15.19
C MET A 1 6.48 2.70 -14.83
N LYS A 2 7.65 2.59 -14.22
CA LYS A 2 8.25 1.33 -13.80
C LYS A 2 8.75 1.45 -12.36
N LEU A 3 8.37 0.49 -11.53
CA LEU A 3 8.90 0.31 -10.17
C LEU A 3 9.95 -0.78 -10.20
N ARG A 4 11.15 -0.48 -9.71
CA ARG A 4 12.30 -1.39 -9.75
C ARG A 4 12.94 -1.49 -8.37
N ALA A 5 13.15 -2.71 -7.91
CA ALA A 5 13.99 -3.01 -6.77
C ALA A 5 15.16 -3.88 -7.24
N GLU A 6 16.38 -3.53 -6.87
CA GLU A 6 17.60 -4.17 -7.32
C GLU A 6 18.43 -4.65 -6.12
N ASP A 7 18.69 -5.95 -6.08
CA ASP A 7 19.56 -6.61 -5.11
C ASP A 7 19.29 -6.26 -3.65
N LEU A 8 17.99 -6.20 -3.27
CA LEU A 8 17.60 -5.85 -1.92
C LEU A 8 18.14 -6.84 -0.89
N VAL A 9 18.77 -6.31 0.15
CA VAL A 9 19.31 -7.08 1.28
C VAL A 9 18.77 -6.52 2.58
N LYS A 10 18.35 -7.43 3.47
CA LYS A 10 17.97 -7.08 4.85
C LYS A 10 18.59 -8.06 5.83
N LYS A 11 19.24 -7.51 6.85
CA LYS A 11 19.91 -8.27 7.92
C LYS A 11 19.34 -7.91 9.27
N TYR A 12 19.16 -8.90 10.11
CA TYR A 12 18.81 -8.73 11.53
C TYR A 12 19.87 -9.46 12.35
N LYS A 13 20.71 -8.68 13.02
CA LYS A 13 21.88 -9.22 13.77
C LYS A 13 22.74 -10.11 12.86
N SER A 14 22.86 -11.40 13.18
CA SER A 14 23.63 -12.39 12.41
C SER A 14 22.86 -13.03 11.24
N ARG A 15 21.53 -12.79 11.13
CA ARG A 15 20.69 -13.45 10.12
C ARG A 15 20.39 -12.50 8.97
N THR A 16 20.70 -12.95 7.74
CA THR A 16 20.23 -12.28 6.52
C THR A 16 18.88 -12.84 6.13
N VAL A 17 17.84 -12.00 6.20
CA VAL A 17 16.43 -12.37 5.90
C VAL A 17 16.13 -12.24 4.42
N VAL A 18 16.63 -11.18 3.78
CA VAL A 18 16.52 -10.94 2.33
C VAL A 18 17.92 -10.89 1.74
N LYS A 19 18.16 -11.71 0.71
CA LYS A 19 19.51 -12.04 0.19
C LYS A 19 19.68 -11.63 -1.28
N GLY A 20 19.37 -10.39 -1.63
CA GLY A 20 19.55 -9.90 -2.99
C GLY A 20 18.30 -10.12 -3.86
N VAL A 21 17.14 -9.73 -3.38
CA VAL A 21 15.89 -9.82 -4.14
C VAL A 21 15.80 -8.66 -5.12
N SER A 22 15.53 -8.98 -6.40
CA SER A 22 15.25 -8.00 -7.45
C SER A 22 13.86 -8.20 -8.03
N VAL A 23 13.12 -7.11 -8.19
CA VAL A 23 11.74 -7.10 -8.70
C VAL A 23 11.56 -5.91 -9.64
N ASN A 24 10.95 -6.15 -10.78
CA ASN A 24 10.54 -5.13 -11.73
C ASN A 24 9.03 -5.24 -11.98
N VAL A 25 8.35 -4.10 -11.97
CA VAL A 25 6.92 -4.02 -12.30
C VAL A 25 6.68 -2.82 -13.19
N GLU A 26 6.06 -3.01 -14.32
CA GLU A 26 5.59 -1.93 -15.18
C GLU A 26 4.13 -1.58 -14.88
N GLN A 27 3.75 -0.34 -15.13
CA GLN A 27 2.36 0.09 -14.92
C GLN A 27 1.42 -0.73 -15.83
N GLY A 28 0.39 -1.33 -15.23
CA GLY A 28 -0.53 -2.25 -15.91
C GLY A 28 -0.11 -3.72 -15.85
N GLU A 29 1.06 -4.02 -15.30
CA GLU A 29 1.56 -5.38 -15.10
C GLU A 29 1.20 -5.92 -13.72
N ILE A 30 0.96 -7.23 -13.63
CA ILE A 30 0.79 -7.96 -12.37
C ILE A 30 1.97 -8.90 -12.19
N VAL A 31 2.72 -8.69 -11.12
CA VAL A 31 3.88 -9.51 -10.77
C VAL A 31 3.65 -10.22 -9.43
N GLY A 32 3.84 -11.53 -9.41
CA GLY A 32 3.74 -12.35 -8.19
C GLY A 32 5.11 -12.62 -7.59
N LEU A 33 5.27 -12.32 -6.30
CA LEU A 33 6.43 -12.71 -5.51
C LEU A 33 6.10 -13.98 -4.73
N LEU A 34 6.63 -15.11 -5.20
CA LEU A 34 6.37 -16.43 -4.64
C LEU A 34 7.52 -16.93 -3.78
N GLY A 35 7.18 -17.70 -2.77
CA GLY A 35 8.16 -18.33 -1.89
C GLY A 35 7.52 -18.89 -0.62
N PRO A 36 8.21 -19.76 0.12
CA PRO A 36 7.70 -20.31 1.37
C PRO A 36 7.56 -19.24 2.47
N ASN A 37 6.82 -19.57 3.52
CA ASN A 37 6.74 -18.71 4.70
C ASN A 37 8.13 -18.50 5.30
N GLY A 38 8.43 -17.26 5.69
CA GLY A 38 9.76 -16.89 6.20
C GLY A 38 10.82 -16.65 5.13
N ALA A 39 10.47 -16.67 3.82
CA ALA A 39 11.40 -16.39 2.73
C ALA A 39 11.74 -14.90 2.57
N GLY A 40 11.16 -14.00 3.39
CA GLY A 40 11.42 -12.56 3.32
C GLY A 40 10.51 -11.78 2.37
N LYS A 41 9.40 -12.36 1.90
CA LYS A 41 8.44 -11.69 1.00
C LYS A 41 7.89 -10.39 1.59
N THR A 42 7.29 -10.47 2.78
CA THR A 42 6.75 -9.31 3.50
C THR A 42 7.85 -8.28 3.80
N THR A 43 9.03 -8.72 4.21
CA THR A 43 10.18 -7.83 4.45
C THR A 43 10.61 -7.11 3.17
N SER A 44 10.61 -7.80 2.03
CA SER A 44 10.88 -7.18 0.72
C SER A 44 9.83 -6.12 0.39
N PHE A 45 8.55 -6.40 0.61
CA PHE A 45 7.47 -5.41 0.44
C PHE A 45 7.67 -4.20 1.35
N TYR A 46 7.99 -4.41 2.63
CA TYR A 46 8.25 -3.32 3.58
C TYR A 46 9.43 -2.44 3.16
N MET A 47 10.45 -3.00 2.53
CA MET A 47 11.53 -2.21 1.96
C MET A 47 11.07 -1.40 0.75
N ILE A 48 10.28 -2.00 -0.14
CA ILE A 48 9.79 -1.33 -1.36
C ILE A 48 8.81 -0.19 -1.02
N VAL A 49 7.93 -0.37 -0.05
CA VAL A 49 7.01 0.70 0.39
C VAL A 49 7.66 1.73 1.31
N GLY A 50 8.84 1.45 1.86
CA GLY A 50 9.60 2.38 2.71
C GLY A 50 9.35 2.26 4.21
N LEU A 51 8.72 1.17 4.66
CA LEU A 51 8.57 0.86 6.09
C LEU A 51 9.87 0.42 6.73
N PHE A 52 10.70 -0.30 5.98
CA PHE A 52 12.03 -0.73 6.40
C PHE A 52 13.09 -0.20 5.43
N LYS A 53 14.20 0.25 5.98
CA LYS A 53 15.37 0.61 5.18
C LYS A 53 16.12 -0.65 4.78
N PRO A 54 16.44 -0.86 3.50
CA PRO A 54 17.33 -1.94 3.08
C PRO A 54 18.76 -1.73 3.61
N ASP A 55 19.44 -2.82 3.89
CA ASP A 55 20.88 -2.81 4.23
C ASP A 55 21.76 -2.89 2.98
N GLY A 56 21.20 -3.27 1.85
CA GLY A 56 21.82 -3.27 0.53
C GLY A 56 20.76 -3.22 -0.56
N GLY A 57 21.20 -2.91 -1.77
CA GLY A 57 20.34 -2.74 -2.92
C GLY A 57 19.74 -1.34 -3.05
N ARG A 58 18.97 -1.12 -4.11
CA ARG A 58 18.37 0.16 -4.44
C ARG A 58 16.96 0.00 -4.97
N ILE A 59 16.14 1.04 -4.81
CA ILE A 59 14.75 1.08 -5.26
C ILE A 59 14.56 2.33 -6.12
N PHE A 60 13.94 2.15 -7.30
CA PHE A 60 13.71 3.20 -8.27
C PHE A 60 12.24 3.27 -8.68
N LEU A 61 11.78 4.48 -8.93
CA LEU A 61 10.54 4.76 -9.66
C LEU A 61 10.93 5.49 -10.94
N ASP A 62 10.81 4.81 -12.07
CA ASP A 62 11.44 5.19 -13.35
C ASP A 62 12.95 5.39 -13.14
N ASP A 63 13.48 6.57 -13.41
CA ASP A 63 14.89 6.92 -13.25
C ASP A 63 15.20 7.57 -11.89
N THR A 64 14.20 7.75 -11.04
CA THR A 64 14.36 8.39 -9.73
C THR A 64 14.61 7.33 -8.66
N GLU A 65 15.75 7.42 -7.98
CA GLU A 65 16.02 6.58 -6.82
C GLU A 65 15.19 7.02 -5.60
N ILE A 66 14.46 6.07 -5.03
CA ILE A 66 13.59 6.28 -3.88
C ILE A 66 14.00 5.47 -2.64
N THR A 67 15.18 4.89 -2.65
CA THR A 67 15.68 3.97 -1.59
C THR A 67 15.61 4.58 -0.21
N THR A 68 15.93 5.86 -0.07
CA THR A 68 15.93 6.60 1.21
C THR A 68 14.65 7.39 1.47
N GLU A 69 13.72 7.43 0.51
CA GLU A 69 12.47 8.14 0.66
C GLU A 69 11.56 7.46 1.69
N PRO A 70 10.96 8.22 2.61
CA PRO A 70 10.03 7.66 3.60
C PRO A 70 8.69 7.24 2.96
N VAL A 71 7.93 6.41 3.68
CA VAL A 71 6.63 5.86 3.23
C VAL A 71 5.72 6.92 2.62
N TYR A 72 5.54 8.05 3.31
CA TYR A 72 4.61 9.09 2.85
C TYR A 72 5.03 9.72 1.52
N ARG A 73 6.34 9.86 1.28
CA ARG A 73 6.85 10.37 0.00
C ARG A 73 6.63 9.35 -1.12
N ARG A 74 6.89 8.07 -0.86
CA ARG A 74 6.61 7.01 -1.85
C ARG A 74 5.11 6.90 -2.15
N ALA A 75 4.24 7.06 -1.15
CA ALA A 75 2.81 7.13 -1.35
C ALA A 75 2.40 8.31 -2.26
N GLN A 76 2.97 9.51 -2.03
CA GLN A 76 2.76 10.67 -2.90
C GLN A 76 3.26 10.44 -4.33
N LEU A 77 4.30 9.66 -4.52
CA LEU A 77 4.82 9.25 -5.83
C LEU A 77 3.98 8.16 -6.50
N GLY A 78 3.02 7.59 -5.78
CA GLY A 78 2.07 6.61 -6.32
C GLY A 78 2.35 5.15 -5.96
N VAL A 79 3.15 4.88 -4.93
CA VAL A 79 3.38 3.52 -4.41
C VAL A 79 2.44 3.25 -3.25
N GLY A 80 1.41 2.44 -3.49
CA GLY A 80 0.43 2.01 -2.49
C GLY A 80 0.79 0.67 -1.85
N TYR A 81 0.24 0.44 -0.66
CA TYR A 81 0.41 -0.81 0.08
C TYR A 81 -0.89 -1.23 0.75
N LEU A 82 -1.26 -2.49 0.59
CA LEU A 82 -2.37 -3.10 1.29
C LEU A 82 -1.84 -4.21 2.20
N ALA A 83 -1.86 -3.96 3.50
CA ALA A 83 -1.34 -4.88 4.51
C ALA A 83 -2.16 -6.18 4.58
N GLN A 84 -1.50 -7.26 5.00
CA GLN A 84 -2.16 -8.52 5.34
C GLN A 84 -3.08 -8.36 6.56
N GLU A 85 -2.58 -7.67 7.59
CA GLU A 85 -3.34 -7.43 8.82
C GLU A 85 -4.35 -6.30 8.67
N ALA A 86 -5.42 -6.37 9.48
CA ALA A 86 -6.44 -5.35 9.51
C ALA A 86 -5.85 -3.98 9.89
N SER A 87 -6.06 -2.99 9.02
CA SER A 87 -5.50 -1.64 9.16
C SER A 87 -6.57 -0.53 9.24
N VAL A 88 -7.85 -0.89 9.28
CA VAL A 88 -8.94 0.09 9.38
C VAL A 88 -8.81 0.90 10.67
N PHE A 89 -9.06 2.21 10.59
CA PHE A 89 -9.18 3.07 11.76
C PHE A 89 -10.50 2.75 12.48
N ARG A 90 -10.40 2.04 13.58
CA ARG A 90 -11.55 1.41 14.27
C ARG A 90 -12.57 2.42 14.78
N GLN A 91 -12.14 3.60 15.18
CA GLN A 91 -13.00 4.65 15.74
C GLN A 91 -13.57 5.61 14.69
N LEU A 92 -13.05 5.57 13.47
CA LEU A 92 -13.56 6.35 12.36
C LEU A 92 -14.67 5.59 11.62
N SER A 93 -15.60 6.34 11.02
CA SER A 93 -16.58 5.78 10.09
C SER A 93 -15.91 5.25 8.82
N VAL A 94 -16.63 4.47 8.02
CA VAL A 94 -16.16 4.01 6.71
C VAL A 94 -15.76 5.19 5.83
N GLU A 95 -16.63 6.21 5.71
CA GLU A 95 -16.31 7.40 4.92
C GLU A 95 -15.11 8.17 5.47
N ASP A 96 -14.98 8.29 6.78
CA ASP A 96 -13.85 9.01 7.39
C ASP A 96 -12.52 8.24 7.26
N ASN A 97 -12.55 6.92 7.21
CA ASN A 97 -11.39 6.10 6.86
C ASN A 97 -10.85 6.44 5.46
N ILE A 98 -11.73 6.66 4.49
CA ILE A 98 -11.36 7.03 3.12
C ILE A 98 -10.97 8.51 3.06
N LYS A 99 -11.76 9.40 3.69
CA LYS A 99 -11.47 10.84 3.76
C LYS A 99 -10.10 11.14 4.34
N ALA A 100 -9.69 10.42 5.39
CA ALA A 100 -8.41 10.67 6.07
C ALA A 100 -7.23 10.66 5.10
N VAL A 101 -7.16 9.69 4.18
CA VAL A 101 -6.09 9.62 3.19
C VAL A 101 -6.26 10.63 2.05
N LEU A 102 -7.50 10.93 1.66
CA LEU A 102 -7.78 11.95 0.65
C LEU A 102 -7.40 13.35 1.15
N GLU A 103 -7.66 13.66 2.42
CA GLU A 103 -7.29 14.94 3.03
C GLU A 103 -5.76 15.12 3.16
N MET A 104 -5.03 14.03 3.38
CA MET A 104 -3.57 14.03 3.39
C MET A 104 -2.96 14.13 1.98
N SER A 105 -3.73 13.92 0.94
CA SER A 105 -3.30 14.12 -0.43
C SER A 105 -3.36 15.59 -0.80
N ASN A 106 -2.55 16.02 -1.75
CA ASN A 106 -2.58 17.40 -2.28
C ASN A 106 -3.63 17.58 -3.40
N LEU A 107 -4.66 16.73 -3.43
CA LEU A 107 -5.71 16.76 -4.45
C LEU A 107 -6.73 17.87 -4.15
N PRO A 108 -7.32 18.48 -5.19
CA PRO A 108 -8.37 19.48 -5.01
C PRO A 108 -9.58 18.95 -4.22
N LYS A 109 -10.21 19.78 -3.41
CA LYS A 109 -11.33 19.40 -2.53
C LYS A 109 -12.52 18.81 -3.31
N ASP A 110 -12.83 19.34 -4.48
CA ASP A 110 -13.91 18.80 -5.33
C ASP A 110 -13.57 17.39 -5.83
N TYR A 111 -12.32 17.16 -6.21
CA TYR A 111 -11.84 15.83 -6.58
C TYR A 111 -11.91 14.85 -5.40
N GLN A 112 -11.49 15.28 -4.19
CA GLN A 112 -11.58 14.44 -2.99
C GLN A 112 -13.02 14.02 -2.70
N ARG A 113 -13.99 14.94 -2.80
CA ARG A 113 -15.43 14.63 -2.60
C ARG A 113 -15.94 13.63 -3.64
N HIS A 114 -15.64 13.88 -4.91
CA HIS A 114 -16.05 12.98 -5.99
C HIS A 114 -15.44 11.58 -5.82
N ARG A 115 -14.16 11.51 -5.50
CA ARG A 115 -13.45 10.25 -5.33
C ARG A 115 -13.96 9.45 -4.12
N LEU A 116 -14.36 10.13 -3.05
CA LEU A 116 -15.00 9.47 -1.91
C LEU A 116 -16.29 8.76 -2.33
N GLU A 117 -17.18 9.45 -3.04
CA GLU A 117 -18.46 8.87 -3.49
C GLU A 117 -18.22 7.69 -4.45
N GLU A 118 -17.28 7.86 -5.39
CA GLU A 118 -16.89 6.81 -6.32
C GLU A 118 -16.41 5.55 -5.59
N MET A 119 -15.55 5.68 -4.59
CA MET A 119 -15.04 4.55 -3.82
C MET A 119 -16.14 3.87 -2.98
N LEU A 120 -17.03 4.66 -2.37
CA LEU A 120 -18.16 4.10 -1.63
C LEU A 120 -19.10 3.30 -2.53
N ASP A 121 -19.35 3.78 -3.75
CA ASP A 121 -20.20 3.09 -4.73
C ASP A 121 -19.53 1.83 -5.26
N GLU A 122 -18.29 1.95 -5.72
CA GLU A 122 -17.53 0.85 -6.33
C GLU A 122 -17.37 -0.35 -5.38
N PHE A 123 -17.13 -0.07 -4.09
CA PHE A 123 -16.93 -1.12 -3.09
C PHE A 123 -18.20 -1.48 -2.31
N GLY A 124 -19.36 -0.95 -2.70
CA GLY A 124 -20.65 -1.28 -2.08
C GLY A 124 -20.70 -0.89 -0.60
N LEU A 125 -20.20 0.30 -0.24
CA LEU A 125 -20.07 0.78 1.13
C LEU A 125 -21.04 1.91 1.49
N GLN A 126 -21.88 2.37 0.56
CA GLN A 126 -22.80 3.49 0.79
C GLN A 126 -23.72 3.26 1.99
N HIS A 127 -24.30 2.06 2.11
CA HIS A 127 -25.25 1.71 3.18
C HIS A 127 -24.62 1.66 4.57
N ILE A 128 -23.30 1.55 4.67
CA ILE A 128 -22.54 1.48 5.94
C ILE A 128 -21.56 2.65 6.09
N ARG A 129 -21.69 3.69 5.27
CA ARG A 129 -20.73 4.80 5.25
C ARG A 129 -20.53 5.50 6.60
N LYS A 130 -21.55 5.50 7.45
CA LYS A 130 -21.51 6.09 8.80
C LYS A 130 -21.13 5.09 9.90
N SER A 131 -21.06 3.80 9.59
CA SER A 131 -20.64 2.78 10.55
C SER A 131 -19.16 2.90 10.89
N LYS A 132 -18.84 2.73 12.17
CA LYS A 132 -17.43 2.75 12.62
C LYS A 132 -16.70 1.49 12.22
N GLY A 133 -15.38 1.60 11.99
CA GLY A 133 -14.52 0.48 11.62
C GLY A 133 -14.63 -0.72 12.56
N ILE A 134 -14.80 -0.48 13.86
CA ILE A 134 -14.96 -1.53 14.87
C ILE A 134 -16.26 -2.37 14.68
N GLN A 135 -17.28 -1.82 14.04
CA GLN A 135 -18.59 -2.46 13.82
C GLN A 135 -18.65 -3.30 12.53
N LEU A 136 -17.63 -3.22 11.69
CA LEU A 136 -17.62 -3.85 10.37
C LEU A 136 -17.36 -5.36 10.47
N SER A 137 -18.05 -6.13 9.62
CA SER A 137 -17.68 -7.52 9.35
C SER A 137 -16.29 -7.60 8.69
N GLY A 138 -15.68 -8.78 8.67
CA GLY A 138 -14.37 -8.97 8.02
C GLY A 138 -14.35 -8.52 6.56
N GLY A 139 -15.37 -8.87 5.79
CA GLY A 139 -15.50 -8.48 4.39
C GLY A 139 -15.72 -6.98 4.18
N GLU A 140 -16.57 -6.36 4.99
CA GLU A 140 -16.80 -4.90 4.97
C GLU A 140 -15.52 -4.13 5.33
N ARG A 141 -14.81 -4.60 6.34
CA ARG A 141 -13.52 -4.06 6.75
C ARG A 141 -12.51 -4.12 5.60
N ARG A 142 -12.37 -5.29 4.98
CA ARG A 142 -11.42 -5.47 3.87
C ARG A 142 -11.76 -4.59 2.67
N ARG A 143 -13.04 -4.48 2.30
CA ARG A 143 -13.48 -3.55 1.24
C ARG A 143 -13.17 -2.10 1.58
N THR A 144 -13.36 -1.69 2.83
CA THR A 144 -13.03 -0.33 3.29
C THR A 144 -11.52 -0.06 3.19
N GLU A 145 -10.67 -1.01 3.56
CA GLU A 145 -9.22 -0.90 3.46
C GLU A 145 -8.76 -0.79 2.00
N ILE A 146 -9.34 -1.58 1.12
CA ILE A 146 -9.05 -1.53 -0.32
C ILE A 146 -9.51 -0.19 -0.91
N ALA A 147 -10.74 0.24 -0.63
CA ALA A 147 -11.26 1.53 -1.07
C ALA A 147 -10.37 2.69 -0.61
N ARG A 148 -9.92 2.66 0.65
CA ARG A 148 -8.96 3.64 1.19
C ARG A 148 -7.64 3.63 0.44
N ALA A 149 -7.06 2.45 0.19
CA ALA A 149 -5.79 2.32 -0.52
C ALA A 149 -5.88 2.81 -1.98
N LEU A 150 -7.02 2.60 -2.64
CA LEU A 150 -7.23 3.01 -4.03
C LEU A 150 -7.72 4.45 -4.20
N SER A 151 -8.20 5.09 -3.13
CA SER A 151 -8.77 6.44 -3.20
C SER A 151 -7.79 7.49 -3.72
N ILE A 152 -6.51 7.35 -3.42
CA ILE A 152 -5.43 8.24 -3.88
C ILE A 152 -4.89 7.87 -5.27
N ALA A 153 -5.53 6.94 -5.97
CA ALA A 153 -5.17 6.47 -7.31
C ALA A 153 -3.67 6.10 -7.44
N PRO A 154 -3.16 5.13 -6.66
CA PRO A 154 -1.76 4.75 -6.72
C PRO A 154 -1.39 4.21 -8.11
N LYS A 155 -0.14 4.43 -8.53
CA LYS A 155 0.41 3.91 -9.80
C LYS A 155 0.81 2.44 -9.68
N PHE A 156 1.25 2.05 -8.49
CA PHE A 156 1.59 0.70 -8.10
C PHE A 156 0.96 0.38 -6.76
N ILE A 157 0.50 -0.84 -6.59
CA ILE A 157 0.00 -1.32 -5.30
C ILE A 157 0.65 -2.65 -4.96
N LEU A 158 1.20 -2.75 -3.76
CA LEU A 158 1.75 -3.98 -3.23
C LEU A 158 0.69 -4.63 -2.33
N LEU A 159 0.36 -5.88 -2.64
CA LEU A 159 -0.64 -6.68 -1.93
C LEU A 159 0.09 -7.80 -1.17
N ASP A 160 0.07 -7.74 0.15
CA ASP A 160 0.69 -8.77 0.98
C ASP A 160 -0.39 -9.77 1.43
N GLU A 161 -0.34 -10.98 0.88
CA GLU A 161 -1.33 -12.06 1.12
C GLU A 161 -2.78 -11.54 1.05
N PRO A 162 -3.25 -11.09 -0.14
CA PRO A 162 -4.54 -10.42 -0.26
C PRO A 162 -5.76 -11.35 -0.08
N PHE A 163 -5.54 -12.66 -0.01
CA PHE A 163 -6.57 -13.70 0.12
C PHE A 163 -6.52 -14.44 1.46
#